data_ffb9cac0939eb64672635a9288d927a3
#
_entry.id   ffb9cac0939eb64672635a9288d927a3
#
_cell.length_a   1.000
_cell.length_b   1.000
_cell.length_c   1.000
_cell.angle_alpha   90.00
_cell.angle_beta   90.00
_cell.angle_gamma   90.00
#
_symmetry.space_group_name_H-M   'P 1'
#
loop_
_entity.id
_entity.type
_entity.pdbx_description
1 polymer ?
#
loop_
_entity_poly.entity_id
_entity_poly.type
_entity_poly.pdbx_seq_one_letter_code
_entity_poly.pdbx_strand_id
1 'polypeptide(L)'
;MKRMKVLMLTFLMTAALAACGSSGSGNGLSGSVSTNGSTSMEKVVLILGEQFMLDHKDVKISYDPTGSGTGIEAARTGTADIGLSSRALKEGEKEQGLVETVVALDGIAVIVNAENPVADLTLEQLAALYTGSADWSSVGGSGAVAAVGRESGSGTRDGFEFITGTEGSCKLAQELTPTGAVLEAVRSNSQAIGYAALSAVEGKEGIKTVTVSGVACTEETVLDGSYPIQRPFVFVTREGEPLSETAQTFFDWAASADAAELIRAAGAVPTAK
;
A
#
# COMPACT_ATOMS: atom_id res chain seq x y z
N MET A 1 13.77 -52.25 80.86
CA MET A 1 14.68 -53.18 80.21
C MET A 1 13.88 -53.96 79.17
N LYS A 2 13.96 -53.62 77.91
CA LYS A 2 13.72 -54.44 76.74
C LYS A 2 13.96 -53.60 75.47
N ARG A 3 15.02 -53.92 74.80
CA ARG A 3 15.47 -53.31 73.58
C ARG A 3 14.54 -53.67 72.42
N MET A 4 13.95 -52.74 71.74
CA MET A 4 13.15 -52.96 70.55
C MET A 4 13.98 -52.58 69.32
N LYS A 5 14.24 -53.53 68.49
CA LYS A 5 14.99 -53.37 67.23
C LYS A 5 14.04 -52.81 66.23
N VAL A 6 14.39 -51.61 65.71
CA VAL A 6 13.72 -50.98 64.60
C VAL A 6 14.22 -51.60 63.32
N LEU A 7 13.33 -52.21 62.57
CA LEU A 7 13.59 -52.82 61.23
C LEU A 7 13.42 -51.69 60.20
N MET A 8 14.51 -51.32 59.56
CA MET A 8 14.55 -50.29 58.50
C MET A 8 14.10 -50.92 57.18
N LEU A 9 12.90 -50.64 56.76
CA LEU A 9 12.35 -51.08 55.48
C LEU A 9 12.69 -50.01 54.43
N THR A 10 13.64 -50.28 53.57
CA THR A 10 14.03 -49.45 52.43
C THR A 10 12.99 -49.60 51.34
N PHE A 11 12.21 -48.51 51.13
CA PHE A 11 11.25 -48.41 50.05
C PHE A 11 11.98 -47.88 48.79
N LEU A 12 12.16 -48.74 47.80
CA LEU A 12 12.75 -48.45 46.52
C LEU A 12 11.70 -47.72 45.68
N MET A 13 11.80 -46.40 45.58
CA MET A 13 10.90 -45.58 44.78
C MET A 13 11.43 -45.55 43.35
N THR A 14 10.83 -46.34 42.47
CA THR A 14 11.04 -46.29 41.02
C THR A 14 10.46 -45.01 40.50
N ALA A 15 11.33 -44.07 40.12
CA ALA A 15 10.94 -42.88 39.38
C ALA A 15 10.55 -43.28 37.95
N ALA A 16 9.23 -43.32 37.70
CA ALA A 16 8.71 -43.33 36.34
C ALA A 16 9.00 -41.99 35.69
N LEU A 17 9.97 -41.90 34.79
CA LEU A 17 10.11 -40.79 33.87
C LEU A 17 8.86 -40.78 32.99
N ALA A 18 7.94 -39.89 33.29
CA ALA A 18 6.94 -39.44 32.34
C ALA A 18 7.68 -38.76 31.20
N ALA A 19 7.84 -39.46 30.10
CA ALA A 19 8.17 -38.90 28.83
C ALA A 19 7.04 -37.93 28.49
N CYS A 20 7.26 -36.63 28.73
CA CYS A 20 6.48 -35.56 28.07
C CYS A 20 6.65 -35.81 26.58
N GLY A 21 5.61 -36.36 25.95
CA GLY A 21 5.50 -36.38 24.52
C GLY A 21 5.69 -34.96 24.03
N SER A 22 6.76 -34.73 23.29
CA SER A 22 6.88 -33.54 22.46
C SER A 22 5.68 -33.59 21.53
N SER A 23 4.67 -32.80 21.84
CA SER A 23 3.66 -32.39 20.88
C SER A 23 4.46 -31.90 19.68
N GLY A 24 4.34 -32.58 18.55
CA GLY A 24 5.00 -32.18 17.33
C GLY A 24 4.68 -30.70 17.09
N SER A 25 5.68 -29.87 17.25
CA SER A 25 5.66 -28.53 16.69
C SER A 25 5.46 -28.75 15.20
N GLY A 26 4.24 -28.52 14.74
CA GLY A 26 4.01 -28.30 13.33
C GLY A 26 4.99 -27.19 12.93
N ASN A 27 5.91 -27.51 12.04
CA ASN A 27 6.94 -26.60 11.53
C ASN A 27 6.31 -25.55 10.60
N GLY A 28 5.16 -25.00 10.97
CA GLY A 28 4.43 -24.00 10.23
C GLY A 28 4.72 -22.62 10.78
N LEU A 29 4.90 -21.65 9.88
CA LEU A 29 5.01 -20.24 10.24
C LEU A 29 3.75 -19.80 10.98
N SER A 30 3.88 -19.05 12.07
CA SER A 30 2.78 -18.59 12.90
C SER A 30 3.06 -17.19 13.48
N GLY A 31 2.02 -16.42 13.75
CA GLY A 31 2.14 -15.09 14.32
C GLY A 31 1.30 -14.05 13.62
N SER A 32 1.65 -12.78 13.78
CA SER A 32 0.94 -11.66 13.15
C SER A 32 1.89 -10.71 12.45
N VAL A 33 1.40 -10.10 11.38
CA VAL A 33 2.06 -9.00 10.67
C VAL A 33 1.10 -7.82 10.63
N SER A 34 1.53 -6.69 11.15
CA SER A 34 0.78 -5.44 11.10
C SER A 34 1.31 -4.56 9.98
N THR A 35 0.41 -4.11 9.09
CA THR A 35 0.73 -3.16 8.04
C THR A 35 -0.16 -1.92 8.16
N ASN A 36 0.41 -0.75 7.92
CA ASN A 36 -0.31 0.51 8.03
C ASN A 36 0.14 1.46 6.92
N GLY A 37 -0.79 2.21 6.34
CA GLY A 37 -0.40 3.30 5.45
C GLY A 37 -1.26 3.48 4.20
N SER A 38 -0.62 3.53 3.05
CA SER A 38 -1.17 3.95 1.76
C SER A 38 -2.48 3.25 1.40
N THR A 39 -3.57 4.03 1.27
CA THR A 39 -4.86 3.54 0.78
C THR A 39 -4.85 3.20 -0.72
N SER A 40 -3.85 3.63 -1.47
CA SER A 40 -3.67 3.25 -2.87
C SER A 40 -3.11 1.83 -3.02
N MET A 41 -2.46 1.30 -1.99
CA MET A 41 -1.92 -0.05 -1.97
C MET A 41 -2.95 -1.09 -1.48
N GLU A 42 -4.16 -0.68 -1.11
CA GLU A 42 -5.18 -1.54 -0.49
C GLU A 42 -5.38 -2.86 -1.23
N LYS A 43 -5.66 -2.81 -2.54
CA LYS A 43 -5.92 -4.00 -3.35
C LYS A 43 -4.70 -4.94 -3.40
N VAL A 44 -3.50 -4.37 -3.51
CA VAL A 44 -2.24 -5.15 -3.52
C VAL A 44 -2.03 -5.85 -2.18
N VAL A 45 -2.12 -5.09 -1.08
CA VAL A 45 -1.85 -5.64 0.27
C VAL A 45 -2.89 -6.67 0.68
N LEU A 46 -4.18 -6.45 0.34
CA LEU A 46 -5.23 -7.43 0.64
C LEU A 46 -5.03 -8.73 -0.13
N ILE A 47 -4.74 -8.69 -1.43
CA ILE A 47 -4.51 -9.90 -2.25
C ILE A 47 -3.28 -10.66 -1.74
N LEU A 48 -2.16 -9.96 -1.50
CA LEU A 48 -0.94 -10.58 -0.97
C LEU A 48 -1.17 -11.16 0.43
N GLY A 49 -1.83 -10.42 1.31
CA GLY A 49 -2.14 -10.86 2.66
C GLY A 49 -3.06 -12.08 2.69
N GLU A 50 -4.11 -12.09 1.88
CA GLU A 50 -5.03 -13.23 1.76
C GLU A 50 -4.31 -14.48 1.26
N GLN A 51 -3.51 -14.39 0.21
CA GLN A 51 -2.76 -15.53 -0.31
C GLN A 51 -1.77 -16.06 0.73
N PHE A 52 -1.01 -15.18 1.38
CA PHE A 52 -0.06 -15.59 2.40
C PHE A 52 -0.73 -16.30 3.58
N MET A 53 -1.89 -15.81 4.04
CA MET A 53 -2.68 -16.47 5.09
C MET A 53 -3.32 -17.79 4.62
N LEU A 54 -3.59 -17.96 3.32
CA LEU A 54 -4.03 -19.25 2.77
C LEU A 54 -2.91 -20.28 2.82
N ASP A 55 -1.68 -19.88 2.57
CA ASP A 55 -0.50 -20.76 2.58
C ASP A 55 0.02 -21.02 4.01
N HIS A 56 -0.21 -20.07 4.94
CA HIS A 56 0.24 -20.10 6.33
C HIS A 56 -0.94 -19.90 7.29
N LYS A 57 -1.65 -20.98 7.62
CA LYS A 57 -2.94 -20.96 8.36
C LYS A 57 -2.88 -20.33 9.76
N ASP A 58 -1.71 -20.35 10.39
CA ASP A 58 -1.48 -19.83 11.74
C ASP A 58 -0.92 -18.38 11.72
N VAL A 59 -0.87 -17.75 10.53
CA VAL A 59 -0.46 -16.35 10.35
C VAL A 59 -1.68 -15.46 10.22
N LYS A 60 -1.60 -14.25 10.78
CA LYS A 60 -2.58 -13.18 10.61
C LYS A 60 -1.88 -11.95 10.05
N ILE A 61 -2.40 -11.41 8.95
CA ILE A 61 -1.95 -10.13 8.38
C ILE A 61 -3.07 -9.12 8.58
N SER A 62 -2.72 -7.97 9.13
CA SER A 62 -3.63 -6.83 9.29
C SER A 62 -3.17 -5.65 8.42
N TYR A 63 -4.13 -4.94 7.87
CA TYR A 63 -3.90 -3.72 7.10
C TYR A 63 -4.79 -2.59 7.64
N ASP A 64 -4.16 -1.44 7.93
CA ASP A 64 -4.83 -0.23 8.38
C ASP A 64 -4.61 0.91 7.36
N PRO A 65 -5.64 1.30 6.58
CA PRO A 65 -5.53 2.27 5.48
C PRO A 65 -5.55 3.72 5.95
N THR A 66 -4.44 4.24 6.43
CA THR A 66 -4.33 5.56 7.08
C THR A 66 -3.65 6.63 6.23
N GLY A 67 -3.10 6.27 5.05
CA GLY A 67 -2.30 7.16 4.19
C GLY A 67 -0.80 6.98 4.37
N SER A 68 -0.02 7.32 3.31
CA SER A 68 1.43 7.04 3.25
C SER A 68 2.22 7.69 4.38
N GLY A 69 1.93 8.94 4.72
CA GLY A 69 2.63 9.64 5.80
C GLY A 69 2.45 8.97 7.14
N THR A 70 1.22 8.55 7.47
CA THR A 70 0.91 7.82 8.70
C THR A 70 1.57 6.44 8.71
N GLY A 71 1.60 5.74 7.56
CA GLY A 71 2.27 4.45 7.44
C GLY A 71 3.79 4.55 7.64
N ILE A 72 4.42 5.57 7.08
CA ILE A 72 5.85 5.86 7.29
C ILE A 72 6.12 6.12 8.78
N GLU A 73 5.28 6.93 9.42
CA GLU A 73 5.38 7.20 10.86
C GLU A 73 5.13 5.96 11.72
N ALA A 74 4.17 5.11 11.33
CA ALA A 74 3.89 3.86 12.01
C ALA A 74 5.10 2.89 11.96
N ALA A 75 5.78 2.79 10.81
CA ALA A 75 7.04 2.05 10.72
C ALA A 75 8.11 2.67 11.61
N ARG A 76 8.28 4.00 11.57
CA ARG A 76 9.30 4.71 12.36
C ARG A 76 9.13 4.49 13.87
N THR A 77 7.91 4.49 14.36
CA THR A 77 7.58 4.32 15.79
C THR A 77 7.43 2.85 16.21
N GLY A 78 7.46 1.92 15.27
CA GLY A 78 7.25 0.49 15.54
C GLY A 78 5.81 0.14 15.92
N THR A 79 4.84 0.99 15.59
CA THR A 79 3.40 0.70 15.77
C THR A 79 2.83 -0.17 14.67
N ALA A 80 3.54 -0.30 13.55
CA ALA A 80 3.35 -1.32 12.53
C ALA A 80 4.68 -2.00 12.22
N ASP A 81 4.64 -3.28 11.84
CA ASP A 81 5.82 -4.03 11.40
C ASP A 81 6.32 -3.48 10.05
N ILE A 82 5.39 -3.19 9.14
CA ILE A 82 5.66 -2.69 7.79
C ILE A 82 4.80 -1.46 7.52
N GLY A 83 5.44 -0.33 7.25
CA GLY A 83 4.79 0.85 6.71
C GLY A 83 4.53 0.71 5.21
N LEU A 84 3.43 1.26 4.73
CA LEU A 84 3.03 1.22 3.32
C LEU A 84 3.04 2.63 2.75
N SER A 85 3.83 2.86 1.72
CA SER A 85 3.86 4.16 1.05
C SER A 85 3.71 4.02 -0.46
N SER A 86 2.93 4.93 -1.04
CA SER A 86 2.76 5.08 -2.48
C SER A 86 3.58 6.25 -3.04
N ARG A 87 4.73 6.48 -2.44
CA ARG A 87 5.84 7.32 -2.88
C ARG A 87 7.14 6.83 -2.28
N ALA A 88 8.26 7.21 -2.86
CA ALA A 88 9.56 7.02 -2.24
C ALA A 88 9.68 7.79 -0.91
N LEU A 89 10.56 7.34 -0.03
CA LEU A 89 10.93 8.08 1.17
C LEU A 89 11.64 9.38 0.81
N LYS A 90 11.29 10.44 1.54
CA LYS A 90 12.02 11.71 1.50
C LYS A 90 13.38 11.53 2.22
N GLU A 91 14.39 12.33 1.86
CA GLU A 91 15.72 12.22 2.48
C GLU A 91 15.65 12.34 4.02
N GLY A 92 14.86 13.28 4.55
CA GLY A 92 14.69 13.42 6.00
C GLY A 92 13.99 12.24 6.68
N GLU A 93 13.25 11.39 5.93
CA GLU A 93 12.68 10.13 6.44
C GLU A 93 13.76 9.03 6.48
N LYS A 94 14.62 8.95 5.46
CA LYS A 94 15.77 8.04 5.42
C LYS A 94 16.80 8.38 6.52
N GLU A 95 17.05 9.67 6.75
CA GLU A 95 17.94 10.14 7.84
C GLU A 95 17.41 9.75 9.24
N GLN A 96 16.12 9.42 9.37
CA GLN A 96 15.53 8.90 10.60
C GLN A 96 15.64 7.37 10.74
N GLY A 97 16.47 6.72 9.92
CA GLY A 97 16.71 5.28 9.97
C GLY A 97 15.58 4.46 9.34
N LEU A 98 14.89 5.02 8.34
CA LEU A 98 13.90 4.27 7.57
C LEU A 98 14.49 3.76 6.25
N VAL A 99 14.10 2.54 5.89
CA VAL A 99 14.49 1.87 4.65
C VAL A 99 13.25 1.59 3.83
N GLU A 100 13.33 1.84 2.53
CA GLU A 100 12.27 1.52 1.57
C GLU A 100 12.65 0.33 0.69
N THR A 101 11.70 -0.54 0.45
CA THR A 101 11.78 -1.62 -0.55
C THR A 101 10.66 -1.45 -1.55
N VAL A 102 11.01 -1.27 -2.82
CA VAL A 102 10.02 -1.15 -3.90
C VAL A 102 9.44 -2.54 -4.19
N VAL A 103 8.13 -2.69 -4.04
CA VAL A 103 7.41 -3.95 -4.28
C VAL A 103 6.65 -3.92 -5.61
N ALA A 104 6.23 -2.75 -6.05
CA ALA A 104 5.54 -2.55 -7.32
C ALA A 104 5.72 -1.12 -7.83
N LEU A 105 5.41 -0.90 -9.12
CA LEU A 105 5.15 0.41 -9.68
C LEU A 105 3.64 0.60 -9.83
N ASP A 106 3.20 1.86 -9.80
CA ASP A 106 1.80 2.24 -10.00
C ASP A 106 1.70 3.51 -10.83
N GLY A 107 0.73 3.54 -11.74
CA GLY A 107 0.35 4.74 -12.46
C GLY A 107 -0.65 5.56 -11.64
N ILE A 108 -0.41 6.86 -11.52
CA ILE A 108 -1.43 7.79 -11.00
C ILE A 108 -2.35 8.16 -12.17
N ALA A 109 -3.41 7.39 -12.34
CA ALA A 109 -4.39 7.63 -13.39
C ALA A 109 -5.17 8.93 -13.12
N VAL A 110 -5.24 9.81 -14.10
CA VAL A 110 -6.12 10.98 -14.09
C VAL A 110 -7.51 10.52 -14.51
N ILE A 111 -8.50 10.86 -13.71
CA ILE A 111 -9.89 10.43 -13.91
C ILE A 111 -10.85 11.63 -14.01
N VAL A 112 -11.83 11.47 -14.86
CA VAL A 112 -12.96 12.39 -15.00
C VAL A 112 -14.26 11.60 -14.97
N ASN A 113 -15.37 12.29 -14.75
CA ASN A 113 -16.69 11.69 -14.92
C ASN A 113 -16.84 11.12 -16.35
N ALA A 114 -17.55 10.00 -16.52
CA ALA A 114 -17.72 9.36 -17.82
C ALA A 114 -18.38 10.27 -18.88
N GLU A 115 -19.21 11.25 -18.46
CA GLU A 115 -19.88 12.22 -19.33
C GLU A 115 -18.96 13.39 -19.75
N ASN A 116 -17.82 13.59 -19.10
CA ASN A 116 -16.88 14.64 -19.44
C ASN A 116 -16.29 14.39 -20.85
N PRO A 117 -16.29 15.35 -21.80
CA PRO A 117 -15.83 15.12 -23.16
C PRO A 117 -14.31 15.01 -23.28
N VAL A 118 -13.55 15.47 -22.28
CA VAL A 118 -12.07 15.50 -22.33
C VAL A 118 -11.51 14.06 -22.34
N ALA A 119 -10.55 13.83 -23.26
CA ALA A 119 -9.92 12.52 -23.42
C ALA A 119 -8.40 12.53 -23.22
N ASP A 120 -7.76 13.69 -23.37
CA ASP A 120 -6.31 13.86 -23.18
C ASP A 120 -6.01 15.19 -22.50
N LEU A 121 -4.96 15.21 -21.66
CA LEU A 121 -4.46 16.42 -21.00
C LEU A 121 -2.93 16.37 -20.96
N THR A 122 -2.28 17.51 -21.21
CA THR A 122 -0.84 17.60 -20.94
C THR A 122 -0.59 17.84 -19.44
N LEU A 123 0.67 17.68 -18.99
CA LEU A 123 1.04 17.99 -17.60
C LEU A 123 0.77 19.47 -17.25
N GLU A 124 1.02 20.39 -18.20
CA GLU A 124 0.74 21.81 -18.02
C GLU A 124 -0.75 22.10 -17.91
N GLN A 125 -1.59 21.43 -18.70
CA GLN A 125 -3.05 21.54 -18.60
C GLN A 125 -3.55 21.00 -17.27
N LEU A 126 -3.03 19.85 -16.80
CA LEU A 126 -3.34 19.32 -15.48
C LEU A 126 -2.97 20.32 -14.37
N ALA A 127 -1.76 20.88 -14.42
CA ALA A 127 -1.35 21.91 -13.47
C ALA A 127 -2.29 23.12 -13.49
N ALA A 128 -2.68 23.59 -14.67
CA ALA A 128 -3.56 24.73 -14.81
C ALA A 128 -4.98 24.45 -14.24
N LEU A 129 -5.54 23.26 -14.47
CA LEU A 129 -6.84 22.86 -13.92
C LEU A 129 -6.79 22.76 -12.39
N TYR A 130 -5.74 22.15 -11.83
CA TYR A 130 -5.60 21.97 -10.39
C TYR A 130 -5.23 23.25 -9.63
N THR A 131 -4.53 24.18 -10.25
CA THR A 131 -4.24 25.50 -9.64
C THR A 131 -5.36 26.52 -9.84
N GLY A 132 -6.41 26.18 -10.61
CA GLY A 132 -7.54 27.05 -10.90
C GLY A 132 -7.15 28.23 -11.80
N SER A 133 -6.06 28.09 -12.59
CA SER A 133 -5.67 29.06 -13.63
C SER A 133 -6.34 28.80 -14.99
N ALA A 134 -7.02 27.65 -15.12
CA ALA A 134 -7.82 27.25 -16.28
C ALA A 134 -9.14 26.58 -15.84
N ASP A 135 -10.08 26.51 -16.76
CA ASP A 135 -11.33 25.78 -16.64
C ASP A 135 -11.48 24.73 -17.77
N TRP A 136 -12.58 23.98 -17.78
CA TRP A 136 -12.81 22.94 -18.79
C TRP A 136 -12.86 23.49 -20.22
N SER A 137 -13.20 24.77 -20.42
CA SER A 137 -13.27 25.36 -21.78
C SER A 137 -11.91 25.45 -22.45
N SER A 138 -10.84 25.53 -21.66
CA SER A 138 -9.46 25.59 -22.16
C SER A 138 -8.95 24.26 -22.74
N VAL A 139 -9.65 23.15 -22.44
CA VAL A 139 -9.23 21.80 -22.82
C VAL A 139 -10.34 21.01 -23.56
N GLY A 140 -11.31 21.73 -24.15
CA GLY A 140 -12.36 21.12 -24.97
C GLY A 140 -13.60 20.66 -24.20
N GLY A 141 -13.71 20.99 -22.94
CA GLY A 141 -14.90 20.81 -22.12
C GLY A 141 -15.71 22.11 -21.95
N SER A 142 -16.47 22.19 -20.86
CA SER A 142 -17.24 23.41 -20.53
C SER A 142 -17.48 23.50 -19.02
N GLY A 143 -17.49 24.72 -18.49
CA GLY A 143 -17.78 25.00 -17.08
C GLY A 143 -16.55 24.99 -16.18
N ALA A 144 -16.79 25.26 -14.90
CA ALA A 144 -15.74 25.31 -13.89
C ALA A 144 -15.25 23.91 -13.51
N VAL A 145 -13.97 23.79 -13.18
CA VAL A 145 -13.38 22.53 -12.73
C VAL A 145 -13.64 22.32 -11.24
N ALA A 146 -14.12 21.14 -10.88
CA ALA A 146 -14.15 20.67 -9.51
C ALA A 146 -12.94 19.72 -9.29
N ALA A 147 -11.81 20.28 -8.92
CA ALA A 147 -10.60 19.49 -8.67
C ALA A 147 -10.75 18.72 -7.34
N VAL A 148 -10.70 17.40 -7.42
CA VAL A 148 -10.75 16.48 -6.29
C VAL A 148 -9.36 15.95 -6.05
N GLY A 149 -8.87 16.09 -4.83
CA GLY A 149 -7.55 15.61 -4.44
C GLY A 149 -7.57 14.81 -3.15
N ARG A 150 -6.38 14.42 -2.74
CA ARG A 150 -6.14 13.68 -1.52
C ARG A 150 -5.70 14.62 -0.41
N GLU A 151 -5.85 14.15 0.82
CA GLU A 151 -5.37 14.87 2.00
C GLU A 151 -3.84 15.06 2.01
N SER A 152 -3.38 15.96 2.89
CA SER A 152 -1.96 16.07 3.23
C SER A 152 -1.44 14.76 3.81
N GLY A 153 -0.24 14.33 3.39
CA GLY A 153 0.34 13.04 3.77
C GLY A 153 -0.06 11.87 2.87
N SER A 154 -0.92 12.09 1.87
CA SER A 154 -1.17 11.10 0.83
C SER A 154 0.00 11.02 -0.14
N GLY A 155 0.65 9.83 -0.24
CA GLY A 155 1.70 9.63 -1.23
C GLY A 155 1.22 9.76 -2.67
N THR A 156 -0.08 9.59 -2.95
CA THR A 156 -0.66 9.85 -4.27
C THR A 156 -0.69 11.33 -4.58
N ARG A 157 -1.07 12.17 -3.59
CA ARG A 157 -1.03 13.61 -3.71
C ARG A 157 0.40 14.09 -3.91
N ASP A 158 1.31 13.64 -3.03
CA ASP A 158 2.74 14.02 -3.11
C ASP A 158 3.31 13.71 -4.50
N GLY A 159 3.06 12.49 -5.03
CA GLY A 159 3.53 12.09 -6.35
C GLY A 159 2.89 12.89 -7.49
N PHE A 160 1.58 13.10 -7.44
CA PHE A 160 0.86 13.89 -8.45
C PHE A 160 1.33 15.34 -8.48
N GLU A 161 1.35 16.00 -7.32
CA GLU A 161 1.74 17.41 -7.21
C GLU A 161 3.22 17.64 -7.59
N PHE A 162 4.11 16.71 -7.21
CA PHE A 162 5.53 16.76 -7.59
C PHE A 162 5.71 16.69 -9.11
N ILE A 163 5.05 15.72 -9.78
CA ILE A 163 5.21 15.51 -11.22
C ILE A 163 4.56 16.65 -12.03
N THR A 164 3.43 17.17 -11.57
CA THR A 164 2.74 18.29 -12.23
C THR A 164 3.29 19.67 -11.84
N GLY A 165 4.25 19.73 -10.88
CA GLY A 165 4.80 20.99 -10.39
C GLY A 165 3.80 21.86 -9.64
N THR A 166 2.79 21.25 -8.99
CA THR A 166 1.71 21.97 -8.30
C THR A 166 1.77 21.87 -6.78
N GLU A 167 2.92 21.49 -6.23
CA GLU A 167 3.12 21.33 -4.79
C GLU A 167 2.69 22.57 -4.00
N GLY A 168 1.74 22.37 -3.10
CA GLY A 168 1.20 23.44 -2.24
C GLY A 168 0.38 24.51 -2.97
N SER A 169 0.11 24.37 -4.28
CA SER A 169 -0.62 25.36 -5.08
C SER A 169 -1.98 24.88 -5.60
N CYS A 170 -2.31 23.60 -5.41
CA CYS A 170 -3.60 23.04 -5.80
C CYS A 170 -4.76 23.73 -5.08
N LYS A 171 -5.80 24.09 -5.85
CA LYS A 171 -7.08 24.60 -5.35
C LYS A 171 -8.12 23.50 -5.41
N LEU A 172 -8.13 22.65 -4.41
CA LEU A 172 -9.01 21.51 -4.35
C LEU A 172 -10.42 21.91 -3.91
N ALA A 173 -11.43 21.46 -4.65
CA ALA A 173 -12.84 21.55 -4.25
C ALA A 173 -13.16 20.56 -3.13
N GLN A 174 -12.45 19.42 -3.09
CA GLN A 174 -12.55 18.41 -2.03
C GLN A 174 -11.18 17.80 -1.77
N GLU A 175 -10.88 17.60 -0.49
CA GLU A 175 -9.75 16.80 0.00
C GLU A 175 -10.27 15.54 0.67
N LEU A 176 -9.85 14.36 0.20
CA LEU A 176 -10.42 13.07 0.61
C LEU A 176 -9.31 12.10 1.05
N THR A 177 -9.55 11.39 2.14
CA THR A 177 -8.60 10.41 2.68
C THR A 177 -8.57 9.11 1.87
N PRO A 178 -9.70 8.38 1.69
CA PRO A 178 -9.67 7.11 0.97
C PRO A 178 -9.58 7.31 -0.55
N THR A 179 -8.80 6.45 -1.22
CA THR A 179 -8.76 6.43 -2.68
C THR A 179 -10.16 6.23 -3.29
N GLY A 180 -10.98 5.34 -2.71
CA GLY A 180 -12.33 5.09 -3.18
C GLY A 180 -13.26 6.31 -3.10
N ALA A 181 -13.06 7.20 -2.14
CA ALA A 181 -13.86 8.43 -2.03
C ALA A 181 -13.59 9.42 -3.19
N VAL A 182 -12.37 9.45 -3.71
CA VAL A 182 -12.03 10.24 -4.91
C VAL A 182 -12.82 9.72 -6.12
N LEU A 183 -12.88 8.40 -6.30
CA LEU A 183 -13.64 7.77 -7.40
C LEU A 183 -15.11 8.15 -7.33
N GLU A 184 -15.71 8.08 -6.14
CA GLU A 184 -17.12 8.44 -5.91
C GLU A 184 -17.39 9.93 -6.14
N ALA A 185 -16.50 10.81 -5.69
CA ALA A 185 -16.63 12.24 -5.93
C ALA A 185 -16.58 12.59 -7.42
N VAL A 186 -15.68 11.94 -8.18
CA VAL A 186 -15.60 12.12 -9.64
C VAL A 186 -16.81 11.50 -10.34
N ARG A 187 -17.26 10.32 -9.92
CA ARG A 187 -18.45 9.66 -10.49
C ARG A 187 -19.72 10.48 -10.33
N SER A 188 -19.88 11.15 -9.20
CA SER A 188 -21.08 11.89 -8.87
C SER A 188 -21.13 13.34 -9.40
N ASN A 189 -20.06 13.82 -10.04
CA ASN A 189 -19.96 15.20 -10.51
C ASN A 189 -19.31 15.27 -11.89
N SER A 190 -20.10 15.63 -12.93
CA SER A 190 -19.63 15.77 -14.32
C SER A 190 -18.55 16.84 -14.52
N GLN A 191 -18.39 17.76 -13.58
CA GLN A 191 -17.34 18.80 -13.61
C GLN A 191 -16.07 18.38 -12.84
N ALA A 192 -16.07 17.19 -12.23
CA ALA A 192 -14.94 16.76 -11.43
C ALA A 192 -13.80 16.20 -12.27
N ILE A 193 -12.59 16.51 -11.81
CA ILE A 193 -11.34 15.82 -12.15
C ILE A 193 -10.73 15.28 -10.87
N GLY A 194 -10.16 14.09 -10.93
CA GLY A 194 -9.47 13.46 -9.81
C GLY A 194 -8.27 12.66 -10.28
N TYR A 195 -7.57 12.07 -9.34
CA TYR A 195 -6.47 11.14 -9.60
C TYR A 195 -6.50 9.98 -8.60
N ALA A 196 -6.16 8.80 -9.08
CA ALA A 196 -6.15 7.60 -8.25
C ALA A 196 -5.11 6.59 -8.77
N ALA A 197 -4.78 5.58 -7.96
CA ALA A 197 -3.96 4.46 -8.38
C ALA A 197 -4.60 3.71 -9.56
N LEU A 198 -3.80 3.26 -10.53
CA LEU A 198 -4.26 2.46 -11.66
C LEU A 198 -5.06 1.25 -11.18
N SER A 199 -4.56 0.55 -10.15
CA SER A 199 -5.21 -0.58 -9.51
C SER A 199 -6.61 -0.30 -8.96
N ALA A 200 -6.90 0.96 -8.62
CA ALA A 200 -8.18 1.38 -8.06
C ALA A 200 -9.22 1.76 -9.13
N VAL A 201 -8.80 2.15 -10.33
CA VAL A 201 -9.69 2.67 -11.38
C VAL A 201 -10.15 1.58 -12.36
N GLU A 202 -9.44 0.48 -12.45
CA GLU A 202 -9.77 -0.61 -13.35
C GLU A 202 -11.16 -1.17 -13.08
N GLY A 203 -11.98 -1.30 -14.15
CA GLY A 203 -13.33 -1.85 -14.08
C GLY A 203 -14.36 -0.96 -13.36
N LYS A 204 -14.04 0.31 -13.07
CA LYS A 204 -14.98 1.23 -12.41
C LYS A 204 -15.89 1.90 -13.41
N GLU A 205 -17.21 1.77 -13.18
CA GLU A 205 -18.23 2.44 -13.98
C GLU A 205 -18.47 3.88 -13.54
N GLY A 206 -18.94 4.73 -14.45
CA GLY A 206 -19.29 6.14 -14.21
C GLY A 206 -18.10 7.10 -14.14
N ILE A 207 -16.88 6.60 -14.26
CA ILE A 207 -15.66 7.38 -14.46
C ILE A 207 -14.92 6.88 -15.71
N LYS A 208 -14.03 7.70 -16.23
CA LYS A 208 -13.06 7.29 -17.25
C LYS A 208 -11.70 7.89 -16.95
N THR A 209 -10.66 7.19 -17.38
CA THR A 209 -9.31 7.73 -17.40
C THR A 209 -9.12 8.61 -18.62
N VAL A 210 -8.32 9.67 -18.48
CA VAL A 210 -7.82 10.46 -19.59
C VAL A 210 -6.36 10.13 -19.84
N THR A 211 -5.92 10.21 -21.12
CA THR A 211 -4.50 10.08 -21.42
C THR A 211 -3.75 11.31 -20.91
N VAL A 212 -2.46 11.14 -20.64
CA VAL A 212 -1.59 12.26 -20.29
C VAL A 212 -0.53 12.42 -21.35
N SER A 213 -0.56 13.54 -22.06
CA SER A 213 0.30 13.80 -23.22
C SER A 213 0.22 12.69 -24.28
N GLY A 214 -0.98 12.19 -24.54
CA GLY A 214 -1.27 11.13 -25.50
C GLY A 214 -0.99 9.71 -25.01
N VAL A 215 -0.50 9.53 -23.76
CA VAL A 215 -0.17 8.22 -23.21
C VAL A 215 -1.25 7.76 -22.23
N ALA A 216 -1.80 6.58 -22.43
CA ALA A 216 -2.76 5.97 -21.51
C ALA A 216 -2.04 5.41 -20.27
N CYS A 217 -2.70 5.48 -19.11
CA CYS A 217 -2.23 4.83 -17.89
C CYS A 217 -2.57 3.34 -17.94
N THR A 218 -1.60 2.51 -18.27
CA THR A 218 -1.72 1.04 -18.36
C THR A 218 -0.52 0.37 -17.71
N GLU A 219 -0.61 -0.94 -17.45
CA GLU A 219 0.54 -1.71 -16.94
C GLU A 219 1.76 -1.55 -17.86
N GLU A 220 1.56 -1.67 -19.17
CA GLU A 220 2.63 -1.57 -20.18
C GLU A 220 3.33 -0.21 -20.13
N THR A 221 2.56 0.90 -20.15
CA THR A 221 3.10 2.26 -20.18
C THR A 221 3.70 2.71 -18.84
N VAL A 222 3.28 2.10 -17.73
CA VAL A 222 3.93 2.27 -16.42
C VAL A 222 5.23 1.47 -16.37
N LEU A 223 5.24 0.24 -16.90
CA LEU A 223 6.41 -0.63 -16.88
C LEU A 223 7.56 -0.11 -17.75
N ASP A 224 7.24 0.40 -18.95
CA ASP A 224 8.24 0.94 -19.89
C ASP A 224 8.63 2.40 -19.60
N GLY A 225 7.95 3.04 -18.63
CA GLY A 225 8.23 4.41 -18.22
C GLY A 225 7.67 5.48 -19.14
N SER A 226 6.83 5.15 -20.12
CA SER A 226 6.25 6.12 -21.06
C SER A 226 5.09 6.92 -20.43
N TYR A 227 4.36 6.34 -19.45
CA TYR A 227 3.33 7.10 -18.74
C TYR A 227 3.97 8.09 -17.75
N PRO A 228 3.70 9.41 -17.88
CA PRO A 228 4.48 10.40 -17.16
C PRO A 228 4.18 10.48 -15.65
N ILE A 229 2.99 10.05 -15.20
CA ILE A 229 2.59 10.15 -13.79
C ILE A 229 2.63 8.78 -13.12
N GLN A 230 3.83 8.30 -12.83
CA GLN A 230 4.06 7.01 -12.17
C GLN A 230 4.87 7.15 -10.88
N ARG A 231 4.79 6.14 -10.02
CA ARG A 231 5.41 6.14 -8.70
C ARG A 231 5.67 4.73 -8.19
N PRO A 232 6.57 4.55 -7.19
CA PRO A 232 6.72 3.27 -6.52
C PRO A 232 5.63 3.05 -5.47
N PHE A 233 5.27 1.79 -5.28
CA PHE A 233 4.69 1.26 -4.05
C PHE A 233 5.82 0.65 -3.23
N VAL A 234 5.99 1.12 -2.01
CA VAL A 234 7.11 0.72 -1.16
C VAL A 234 6.64 0.19 0.18
N PHE A 235 7.33 -0.84 0.65
CA PHE A 235 7.33 -1.23 2.04
C PHE A 235 8.41 -0.45 2.78
N VAL A 236 8.07 0.03 3.96
CA VAL A 236 8.94 0.84 4.80
C VAL A 236 9.22 0.09 6.10
N THR A 237 10.49 -0.06 6.44
CA THR A 237 10.96 -0.71 7.66
C THR A 237 12.03 0.16 8.36
N ARG A 238 12.45 -0.23 9.56
CA ARG A 238 13.53 0.45 10.30
C ARG A 238 14.87 -0.20 10.00
N GLU A 239 15.86 0.62 9.76
CA GLU A 239 17.24 0.17 9.59
C GLU A 239 17.78 -0.43 10.91
N GLY A 240 18.42 -1.60 10.80
CA GLY A 240 19.03 -2.26 11.95
C GLY A 240 18.05 -2.90 12.96
N GLU A 241 16.75 -2.77 12.76
CA GLU A 241 15.73 -3.43 13.59
C GLU A 241 15.12 -4.60 12.83
N PRO A 242 15.40 -5.85 13.23
CA PRO A 242 14.88 -7.02 12.53
C PRO A 242 13.35 -7.13 12.71
N LEU A 243 12.67 -7.48 11.63
CA LEU A 243 11.28 -7.91 11.69
C LEU A 243 11.17 -9.25 12.45
N SER A 244 9.99 -9.59 12.94
CA SER A 244 9.71 -10.96 13.39
C SER A 244 9.90 -11.95 12.23
N GLU A 245 10.16 -13.23 12.52
CA GLU A 245 10.29 -14.27 11.49
C GLU A 245 9.11 -14.24 10.51
N THR A 246 7.89 -14.11 11.04
CA THR A 246 6.66 -14.09 10.25
C THR A 246 6.59 -12.83 9.37
N ALA A 247 6.90 -11.66 9.92
CA ALA A 247 6.88 -10.42 9.17
C ALA A 247 7.98 -10.39 8.10
N GLN A 248 9.17 -10.92 8.40
CA GLN A 248 10.27 -11.02 7.44
C GLN A 248 9.90 -11.96 6.29
N THR A 249 9.34 -13.13 6.60
CA THR A 249 8.93 -14.10 5.58
C THR A 249 7.87 -13.50 4.64
N PHE A 250 6.87 -12.80 5.20
CA PHE A 250 5.87 -12.09 4.38
C PHE A 250 6.51 -11.01 3.52
N PHE A 251 7.38 -10.19 4.12
CA PHE A 251 8.07 -9.10 3.43
C PHE A 251 8.89 -9.61 2.25
N ASP A 252 9.73 -10.64 2.47
CA ASP A 252 10.61 -11.20 1.45
C ASP A 252 9.80 -11.84 0.31
N TRP A 253 8.75 -12.59 0.64
CA TRP A 253 7.86 -13.20 -0.34
C TRP A 253 7.12 -12.12 -1.15
N ALA A 254 6.53 -11.11 -0.49
CA ALA A 254 5.78 -10.05 -1.16
C ALA A 254 6.65 -9.19 -2.10
N ALA A 255 7.95 -9.08 -1.81
CA ALA A 255 8.93 -8.38 -2.66
C ALA A 255 9.60 -9.28 -3.71
N SER A 256 9.28 -10.56 -3.73
CA SER A 256 9.89 -11.54 -4.64
C SER A 256 9.11 -11.70 -5.95
N ALA A 257 9.70 -12.44 -6.90
CA ALA A 257 9.04 -12.81 -8.15
C ALA A 257 7.81 -13.72 -7.95
N ASP A 258 7.74 -14.46 -6.83
CA ASP A 258 6.61 -15.35 -6.53
C ASP A 258 5.30 -14.59 -6.30
N ALA A 259 5.38 -13.33 -5.88
CA ALA A 259 4.21 -12.46 -5.69
C ALA A 259 3.80 -11.70 -6.98
N ALA A 260 4.60 -11.76 -8.05
CA ALA A 260 4.42 -10.91 -9.24
C ALA A 260 3.04 -11.05 -9.89
N GLU A 261 2.52 -12.28 -10.05
CA GLU A 261 1.21 -12.51 -10.66
C GLU A 261 0.06 -11.96 -9.79
N LEU A 262 0.20 -12.01 -8.46
CA LEU A 262 -0.77 -11.45 -7.53
C LEU A 262 -0.76 -9.91 -7.57
N ILE A 263 0.43 -9.32 -7.69
CA ILE A 263 0.58 -7.87 -7.86
C ILE A 263 -0.09 -7.41 -9.17
N ARG A 264 0.09 -8.14 -10.28
CA ARG A 264 -0.63 -7.86 -11.55
C ARG A 264 -2.13 -8.03 -11.40
N ALA A 265 -2.59 -9.10 -10.76
CA ALA A 265 -4.01 -9.32 -10.51
C ALA A 265 -4.62 -8.21 -9.62
N ALA A 266 -3.80 -7.57 -8.79
CA ALA A 266 -4.19 -6.37 -8.06
C ALA A 266 -4.21 -5.09 -8.93
N GLY A 267 -3.73 -5.12 -10.17
CA GLY A 267 -3.65 -3.99 -11.09
C GLY A 267 -2.46 -3.07 -10.86
N ALA A 268 -1.43 -3.53 -10.16
CA ALA A 268 -0.14 -2.85 -10.02
C ALA A 268 0.94 -3.57 -10.85
N VAL A 269 2.07 -2.92 -11.07
CA VAL A 269 3.15 -3.42 -11.94
C VAL A 269 4.29 -3.97 -11.08
N PRO A 270 4.54 -5.30 -11.05
CA PRO A 270 5.59 -5.87 -10.22
C PRO A 270 6.98 -5.43 -10.71
N THR A 271 7.90 -5.20 -9.77
CA THR A 271 9.30 -4.86 -10.06
C THR A 271 10.21 -6.09 -10.10
N ALA A 272 9.86 -7.15 -9.38
CA ALA A 272 10.56 -8.43 -9.43
C ALA A 272 10.16 -9.20 -10.71
N LYS A 273 11.15 -9.83 -11.35
CA LYS A 273 11.00 -10.60 -12.61
C LYS A 273 11.17 -12.09 -12.35
#